data_f4a676a1cd00ef8f3bb359fb42154e81
#
_entry.id   f4a676a1cd00ef8f3bb359fb42154e81
#
_cell.length_a   1.000
_cell.length_b   1.000
_cell.length_c   1.000
_cell.angle_alpha   90.00
_cell.angle_beta   90.00
_cell.angle_gamma   90.00
#
_symmetry.space_group_name_H-M   'P 1'
#
loop_
_entity.id
_entity.type
_entity.pdbx_description
1 polymer ?
#
loop_
_entity_poly.entity_id
_entity_poly.type
_entity_poly.pdbx_seq_one_letter_code
_entity_poly.pdbx_strand_id
1 'polypeptide(L)'
;KKHFDYVKSPKIEIAIGLESSSPIVLDKCVNKRLRWKHFVKVCQTAHDNDAEVKAYVLLKPPYLGEKDAIEDAIQSATDAAPYVDKISINPVNVQKNTVVEKLWFRNEWTAPWLWSVIEVLERCKDLPARVYSDPTGGGTRRGAHNCNECNIKILEAIKEHRLGQTDLKGLDCSCKPRWEVLKLQSRHRRNGAEPHGYRRGFANGRRF
;
A
#
# COMPACT_ATOMS: atom_id res chain seq x y z
N LYS A 1 -11.57 -1.41 -45.23
CA LYS A 1 -11.30 -0.12 -44.53
C LYS A 1 -12.40 0.35 -43.58
N LYS A 2 -13.59 -0.27 -43.47
CA LYS A 2 -14.74 0.18 -42.66
C LYS A 2 -14.95 -0.56 -41.35
N HIS A 3 -14.09 -1.48 -40.92
CA HIS A 3 -14.25 -2.25 -39.66
C HIS A 3 -13.35 -1.84 -38.54
N PHE A 4 -12.44 -0.88 -38.71
CA PHE A 4 -11.52 -0.45 -37.65
C PHE A 4 -11.95 0.82 -36.89
N ASP A 5 -13.02 1.49 -37.32
CA ASP A 5 -13.47 2.75 -36.72
C ASP A 5 -14.29 2.57 -35.42
N TYR A 6 -14.56 1.33 -34.97
CA TYR A 6 -15.32 1.04 -33.76
C TYR A 6 -14.47 0.63 -32.54
N VAL A 7 -13.19 0.37 -32.71
CA VAL A 7 -12.27 0.15 -31.59
C VAL A 7 -11.68 1.50 -31.24
N LYS A 8 -12.26 2.22 -30.26
CA LYS A 8 -11.52 3.30 -29.59
C LYS A 8 -10.17 2.72 -29.20
N SER A 9 -9.09 3.34 -29.68
CA SER A 9 -7.74 2.92 -29.29
C SER A 9 -7.72 2.73 -27.78
N PRO A 10 -7.32 1.55 -27.26
CA PRO A 10 -7.31 1.33 -25.82
C PRO A 10 -6.41 2.41 -25.21
N LYS A 11 -6.91 3.15 -24.23
CA LYS A 11 -6.09 4.09 -23.49
C LYS A 11 -4.96 3.30 -22.83
N ILE A 12 -3.73 3.73 -23.05
CA ILE A 12 -2.57 3.14 -22.39
C ILE A 12 -2.61 3.55 -20.93
N GLU A 13 -2.50 2.61 -20.00
CA GLU A 13 -2.31 2.87 -18.58
C GLU A 13 -0.88 2.48 -18.17
N ILE A 14 -0.11 3.42 -17.66
CA ILE A 14 1.23 3.20 -17.13
C ILE A 14 1.14 3.00 -15.62
N ALA A 15 1.49 1.81 -15.15
CA ALA A 15 1.49 1.48 -13.73
C ALA A 15 2.88 1.64 -13.13
N ILE A 16 2.99 2.46 -12.08
CA ILE A 16 4.25 2.80 -11.42
C ILE A 16 4.21 2.35 -9.97
N GLY A 17 5.17 1.53 -9.56
CA GLY A 17 5.38 1.21 -8.16
C GLY A 17 6.01 2.41 -7.44
N LEU A 18 5.21 3.31 -6.87
CA LEU A 18 5.70 4.36 -5.98
C LEU A 18 6.12 3.78 -4.65
N GLU A 19 5.33 2.87 -4.11
CA GLU A 19 5.41 2.19 -2.81
C GLU A 19 5.19 3.14 -1.62
N SER A 20 5.94 4.23 -1.51
CA SER A 20 5.81 5.30 -0.53
C SER A 20 6.38 6.60 -1.10
N SER A 21 5.87 7.76 -0.69
CA SER A 21 6.48 9.06 -0.95
C SER A 21 7.63 9.38 0.02
N SER A 22 7.71 8.67 1.15
CA SER A 22 8.74 8.85 2.17
C SER A 22 10.07 8.25 1.74
N PRO A 23 11.15 9.05 1.57
CA PRO A 23 12.48 8.53 1.26
C PRO A 23 13.00 7.54 2.31
N ILE A 24 12.63 7.74 3.58
CA ILE A 24 13.03 6.86 4.67
C ILE A 24 12.36 5.49 4.54
N VAL A 25 11.05 5.46 4.25
CA VAL A 25 10.31 4.20 4.06
C VAL A 25 10.83 3.48 2.82
N LEU A 26 11.06 4.19 1.72
CA LEU A 26 11.63 3.62 0.50
C LEU A 26 13.01 2.98 0.76
N ASP A 27 13.90 3.68 1.48
CA ASP A 27 15.25 3.17 1.77
C ASP A 27 15.24 2.04 2.81
N LYS A 28 14.58 2.25 3.96
CA LYS A 28 14.69 1.35 5.12
C LYS A 28 13.70 0.19 5.11
N CYS A 29 12.51 0.40 4.56
CA CYS A 29 11.45 -0.61 4.61
C CYS A 29 11.29 -1.36 3.29
N VAL A 30 11.51 -0.70 2.15
CA VAL A 30 11.27 -1.27 0.81
C VAL A 30 12.57 -1.62 0.09
N ASN A 31 13.68 -0.94 0.44
CA ASN A 31 14.97 -1.01 -0.26
C ASN A 31 14.84 -0.62 -1.76
N LYS A 32 14.11 0.46 -2.03
CA LYS A 32 13.85 0.97 -3.36
C LYS A 32 14.44 2.36 -3.56
N ARG A 33 15.27 2.53 -4.60
CA ARG A 33 15.91 3.81 -4.92
C ARG A 33 15.09 4.63 -5.93
N LEU A 34 13.81 4.88 -5.61
CA LEU A 34 12.97 5.77 -6.39
C LEU A 34 13.15 7.20 -5.88
N ARG A 35 13.45 8.14 -6.78
CA ARG A 35 13.49 9.58 -6.45
C ARG A 35 12.18 10.23 -6.85
N TRP A 36 11.57 11.00 -5.95
CA TRP A 36 10.31 11.70 -6.18
C TRP A 36 10.28 12.47 -7.51
N LYS A 37 11.31 13.25 -7.80
CA LYS A 37 11.40 14.00 -9.06
C LYS A 37 11.35 13.13 -10.32
N HIS A 38 11.83 11.89 -10.25
CA HIS A 38 11.75 10.95 -11.38
C HIS A 38 10.34 10.40 -11.51
N PHE A 39 9.66 10.10 -10.41
CA PHE A 39 8.26 9.70 -10.41
C PHE A 39 7.40 10.78 -11.08
N VAL A 40 7.50 12.04 -10.62
CA VAL A 40 6.75 13.17 -11.21
C VAL A 40 7.04 13.33 -12.70
N LYS A 41 8.32 13.26 -13.11
CA LYS A 41 8.70 13.38 -14.52
C LYS A 41 8.08 12.27 -15.38
N VAL A 42 8.04 11.04 -14.90
CA VAL A 42 7.43 9.91 -15.62
C VAL A 42 5.93 10.12 -15.77
N CYS A 43 5.25 10.57 -14.71
CA CYS A 43 3.81 10.89 -14.74
C CYS A 43 3.52 11.97 -15.79
N GLN A 44 4.27 13.08 -15.79
CA GLN A 44 4.13 14.15 -16.80
C GLN A 44 4.36 13.63 -18.21
N THR A 45 5.45 12.86 -18.43
CA THR A 45 5.73 12.29 -19.75
C THR A 45 4.61 11.36 -20.23
N ALA A 46 3.98 10.58 -19.33
CA ALA A 46 2.86 9.72 -19.65
C ALA A 46 1.64 10.56 -20.11
N HIS A 47 1.28 11.59 -19.35
CA HIS A 47 0.17 12.48 -19.69
C HIS A 47 0.42 13.25 -20.99
N ASP A 48 1.65 13.71 -21.25
CA ASP A 48 2.04 14.37 -22.51
C ASP A 48 1.88 13.44 -23.74
N ASN A 49 1.76 12.13 -23.52
CA ASN A 49 1.53 11.10 -24.55
C ASN A 49 0.16 10.42 -24.41
N ASP A 50 -0.84 11.10 -23.87
CA ASP A 50 -2.23 10.62 -23.73
C ASP A 50 -2.39 9.30 -22.96
N ALA A 51 -1.44 8.95 -22.08
CA ALA A 51 -1.51 7.77 -21.22
C ALA A 51 -2.02 8.11 -19.82
N GLU A 52 -2.86 7.26 -19.26
CA GLU A 52 -3.25 7.32 -17.86
C GLU A 52 -2.12 6.79 -16.96
N VAL A 53 -2.00 7.31 -15.75
CA VAL A 53 -1.01 6.87 -14.77
C VAL A 53 -1.69 6.28 -13.56
N LYS A 54 -1.22 5.08 -13.16
CA LYS A 54 -1.59 4.43 -11.92
C LYS A 54 -0.38 4.29 -11.00
N ALA A 55 -0.48 4.82 -9.77
CA ALA A 55 0.54 4.59 -8.74
C ALA A 55 0.15 3.41 -7.83
N TYR A 56 1.11 2.55 -7.52
CA TYR A 56 0.99 1.58 -6.45
C TYR A 56 1.61 2.13 -5.17
N VAL A 57 0.85 2.11 -4.07
CA VAL A 57 1.28 2.51 -2.74
C VAL A 57 1.15 1.31 -1.80
N LEU A 58 2.19 0.98 -1.06
CA LEU A 58 2.15 -0.11 -0.09
C LEU A 58 1.45 0.33 1.19
N LEU A 59 0.64 -0.56 1.76
CA LEU A 59 0.17 -0.43 3.14
C LEU A 59 0.92 -1.43 4.01
N LYS A 60 1.60 -0.91 5.02
CA LYS A 60 2.38 -1.66 6.02
C LYS A 60 3.56 -2.44 5.43
N PRO A 61 4.51 -1.75 4.76
CA PRO A 61 5.79 -2.38 4.47
C PRO A 61 6.49 -2.83 5.76
N PRO A 62 7.51 -3.72 5.68
CA PRO A 62 8.21 -4.21 6.86
C PRO A 62 8.70 -3.06 7.75
N TYR A 63 8.78 -3.31 9.05
CA TYR A 63 9.23 -2.38 10.12
C TYR A 63 8.27 -1.24 10.47
N LEU A 64 7.16 -1.04 9.77
CA LEU A 64 6.12 -0.09 10.17
C LEU A 64 5.08 -0.76 11.07
N GLY A 65 4.71 -0.06 12.16
CA GLY A 65 3.52 -0.37 12.96
C GLY A 65 2.24 0.00 12.22
N GLU A 66 1.09 -0.44 12.72
CA GLU A 66 -0.20 -0.25 12.05
C GLU A 66 -0.51 1.24 11.78
N LYS A 67 -0.33 2.09 12.80
CA LYS A 67 -0.58 3.52 12.69
C LYS A 67 0.36 4.20 11.68
N ASP A 68 1.67 3.94 11.82
CA ASP A 68 2.67 4.59 10.97
C ASP A 68 2.49 4.16 9.51
N ALA A 69 2.04 2.92 9.29
CA ALA A 69 1.71 2.39 7.97
C ALA A 69 0.49 3.06 7.34
N ILE A 70 -0.56 3.32 8.12
CA ILE A 70 -1.75 4.06 7.67
C ILE A 70 -1.36 5.48 7.28
N GLU A 71 -0.63 6.19 8.15
CA GLU A 71 -0.22 7.58 7.90
C GLU A 71 0.73 7.68 6.69
N ASP A 72 1.67 6.75 6.53
CA ASP A 72 2.56 6.71 5.36
C ASP A 72 1.79 6.47 4.06
N ALA A 73 0.83 5.54 4.06
CA ALA A 73 0.02 5.25 2.88
C ALA A 73 -0.86 6.46 2.49
N ILE A 74 -1.49 7.12 3.46
CA ILE A 74 -2.31 8.32 3.23
C ILE A 74 -1.44 9.47 2.72
N GLN A 75 -0.29 9.72 3.35
CA GLN A 75 0.62 10.78 2.90
C GLN A 75 1.10 10.50 1.49
N SER A 76 1.48 9.25 1.19
CA SER A 76 1.93 8.85 -0.14
C SER A 76 0.85 9.00 -1.21
N ALA A 77 -0.40 8.65 -0.87
CA ALA A 77 -1.54 8.85 -1.76
C ALA A 77 -1.82 10.34 -1.99
N THR A 78 -1.76 11.15 -0.93
CA THR A 78 -1.96 12.61 -1.01
C THR A 78 -0.89 13.28 -1.88
N ASP A 79 0.38 12.91 -1.68
CA ASP A 79 1.49 13.47 -2.47
C ASP A 79 1.41 13.06 -3.95
N ALA A 80 0.96 11.83 -4.24
CA ALA A 80 0.87 11.30 -5.61
C ALA A 80 -0.35 11.81 -6.36
N ALA A 81 -1.46 12.07 -5.69
CA ALA A 81 -2.76 12.35 -6.29
C ALA A 81 -2.76 13.49 -7.34
N PRO A 82 -1.96 14.59 -7.21
CA PRO A 82 -1.89 15.62 -8.27
C PRO A 82 -1.22 15.17 -9.58
N TYR A 83 -0.56 14.02 -9.58
CA TYR A 83 0.28 13.57 -10.70
C TYR A 83 -0.21 12.29 -11.36
N VAL A 84 -1.26 11.67 -10.83
CA VAL A 84 -1.74 10.35 -11.31
C VAL A 84 -3.26 10.32 -11.41
N ASP A 85 -3.79 9.46 -12.26
CA ASP A 85 -5.23 9.27 -12.42
C ASP A 85 -5.79 8.29 -11.38
N LYS A 86 -4.99 7.30 -11.00
CA LYS A 86 -5.40 6.22 -10.11
C LYS A 86 -4.31 5.89 -9.09
N ILE A 87 -4.75 5.55 -7.87
CA ILE A 87 -3.87 5.07 -6.80
C ILE A 87 -4.42 3.74 -6.30
N SER A 88 -3.59 2.71 -6.36
CA SER A 88 -3.89 1.38 -5.80
C SER A 88 -3.17 1.22 -4.48
N ILE A 89 -3.91 1.14 -3.39
CA ILE A 89 -3.38 0.83 -2.05
C ILE A 89 -3.21 -0.68 -1.94
N ASN A 90 -1.96 -1.13 -1.82
CA ASN A 90 -1.59 -2.53 -1.82
C ASN A 90 -1.13 -2.98 -0.42
N PRO A 91 -1.99 -3.63 0.36
CA PRO A 91 -1.60 -4.21 1.63
C PRO A 91 -0.50 -5.25 1.42
N VAL A 92 0.60 -5.11 2.15
CA VAL A 92 1.71 -6.07 2.05
C VAL A 92 1.27 -7.44 2.56
N ASN A 93 1.53 -8.47 1.76
CA ASN A 93 1.29 -9.85 2.11
C ASN A 93 2.60 -10.63 2.26
N VAL A 94 2.55 -11.77 2.94
CA VAL A 94 3.71 -12.61 3.23
C VAL A 94 4.02 -13.48 2.02
N GLN A 95 4.99 -13.08 1.21
CA GLN A 95 5.51 -13.87 0.10
C GLN A 95 6.68 -14.74 0.53
N LYS A 96 6.82 -15.93 -0.06
CA LYS A 96 7.93 -16.85 0.22
C LYS A 96 9.28 -16.21 -0.10
N ASN A 97 10.27 -16.53 0.71
CA ASN A 97 11.66 -16.11 0.55
C ASN A 97 11.91 -14.59 0.67
N THR A 98 10.99 -13.87 1.33
CA THR A 98 11.11 -12.43 1.56
C THR A 98 11.56 -12.10 2.98
N VAL A 99 11.99 -10.83 3.19
CA VAL A 99 12.22 -10.29 4.54
C VAL A 99 10.94 -10.31 5.36
N VAL A 100 9.79 -9.99 4.75
CA VAL A 100 8.47 -10.01 5.40
C VAL A 100 8.17 -11.40 5.95
N GLU A 101 8.44 -12.47 5.19
CA GLU A 101 8.22 -13.83 5.68
C GLU A 101 9.10 -14.17 6.89
N LYS A 102 10.36 -13.76 6.88
CA LYS A 102 11.27 -13.97 8.02
C LYS A 102 10.80 -13.24 9.28
N LEU A 103 10.36 -11.99 9.14
CA LEU A 103 9.82 -11.20 10.25
C LEU A 103 8.50 -11.80 10.77
N TRP A 104 7.65 -12.28 9.87
CA TRP A 104 6.37 -12.90 10.21
C TRP A 104 6.56 -14.21 11.00
N PHE A 105 7.47 -15.09 10.60
CA PHE A 105 7.81 -16.30 11.35
C PHE A 105 8.38 -16.02 12.75
N ARG A 106 9.03 -14.87 12.92
CA ARG A 106 9.58 -14.42 14.22
C ARG A 106 8.58 -13.64 15.06
N ASN A 107 7.34 -13.46 14.59
CA ASN A 107 6.33 -12.59 15.20
C ASN A 107 6.80 -11.12 15.38
N GLU A 108 7.75 -10.66 14.56
CA GLU A 108 8.25 -9.30 14.54
C GLU A 108 7.46 -8.37 13.60
N TRP A 109 6.64 -8.95 12.74
CA TRP A 109 5.72 -8.27 11.83
C TRP A 109 4.45 -9.10 11.61
N THR A 110 3.32 -8.42 11.45
CA THR A 110 2.03 -9.01 11.13
C THR A 110 1.44 -8.37 9.87
N ALA A 111 0.66 -9.13 9.11
CA ALA A 111 -0.06 -8.59 7.98
C ALA A 111 -0.98 -7.43 8.42
N PRO A 112 -1.23 -6.43 7.56
CA PRO A 112 -2.09 -5.31 7.90
C PRO A 112 -3.53 -5.76 8.19
N TRP A 113 -4.24 -4.98 8.97
CA TRP A 113 -5.66 -5.20 9.16
C TRP A 113 -6.46 -4.67 7.95
N LEU A 114 -7.57 -5.33 7.61
CA LEU A 114 -8.50 -4.80 6.61
C LEU A 114 -9.12 -3.47 7.07
N TRP A 115 -9.26 -3.26 8.39
CA TRP A 115 -9.67 -1.96 8.95
C TRP A 115 -8.70 -0.83 8.59
N SER A 116 -7.41 -1.13 8.48
CA SER A 116 -6.42 -0.15 8.03
C SER A 116 -6.58 0.17 6.55
N VAL A 117 -6.96 -0.80 5.72
CA VAL A 117 -7.32 -0.55 4.31
C VAL A 117 -8.53 0.38 4.24
N ILE A 118 -9.59 0.09 5.00
CA ILE A 118 -10.80 0.94 5.06
C ILE A 118 -10.44 2.36 5.49
N GLU A 119 -9.65 2.54 6.57
CA GLU A 119 -9.24 3.87 7.04
C GLU A 119 -8.49 4.66 5.97
N VAL A 120 -7.54 4.03 5.27
CA VAL A 120 -6.80 4.69 4.19
C VAL A 120 -7.75 5.10 3.06
N LEU A 121 -8.65 4.22 2.60
CA LEU A 121 -9.59 4.52 1.53
C LEU A 121 -10.53 5.67 1.91
N GLU A 122 -11.10 5.64 3.13
CA GLU A 122 -11.99 6.70 3.62
C GLU A 122 -11.29 8.06 3.74
N ARG A 123 -10.04 8.08 4.22
CA ARG A 123 -9.27 9.32 4.35
C ARG A 123 -8.74 9.86 3.03
N CYS A 124 -8.67 9.03 2.00
CA CYS A 124 -8.21 9.41 0.67
C CYS A 124 -9.36 9.63 -0.35
N LYS A 125 -10.62 9.52 0.04
CA LYS A 125 -11.78 9.54 -0.87
C LYS A 125 -11.97 10.84 -1.65
N ASP A 126 -11.54 11.97 -1.06
CA ASP A 126 -11.70 13.31 -1.65
C ASP A 126 -10.45 13.76 -2.44
N LEU A 127 -9.48 12.87 -2.65
CA LEU A 127 -8.30 13.17 -3.47
C LEU A 127 -8.69 13.25 -4.96
N PRO A 128 -7.97 14.07 -5.76
CA PRO A 128 -8.26 14.22 -7.19
C PRO A 128 -8.03 12.92 -8.00
N ALA A 129 -7.17 12.04 -7.54
CA ALA A 129 -6.96 10.72 -8.13
C ALA A 129 -7.96 9.69 -7.56
N ARG A 130 -8.36 8.73 -8.37
CA ARG A 130 -9.20 7.62 -7.90
C ARG A 130 -8.41 6.67 -7.02
N VAL A 131 -8.73 6.60 -5.73
CA VAL A 131 -8.07 5.71 -4.76
C VAL A 131 -8.89 4.45 -4.53
N TYR A 132 -8.27 3.28 -4.62
CA TYR A 132 -8.90 1.99 -4.39
C TYR A 132 -7.89 0.97 -3.85
N SER A 133 -8.37 -0.20 -3.45
CA SER A 133 -7.52 -1.33 -3.03
C SER A 133 -8.00 -2.64 -3.61
N ASP A 134 -7.06 -3.56 -3.81
CA ASP A 134 -7.32 -4.95 -4.21
C ASP A 134 -6.39 -5.85 -3.36
N PRO A 135 -6.82 -6.21 -2.13
CA PRO A 135 -5.98 -6.91 -1.17
C PRO A 135 -5.68 -8.34 -1.62
N THR A 136 -4.55 -8.54 -2.31
CA THR A 136 -4.10 -9.88 -2.72
C THR A 136 -3.90 -10.78 -1.52
N GLY A 137 -4.54 -11.96 -1.52
CA GLY A 137 -4.49 -12.90 -0.39
C GLY A 137 -5.24 -12.43 0.85
N GLY A 138 -6.10 -11.42 0.72
CA GLY A 138 -6.92 -10.91 1.81
C GLY A 138 -7.78 -11.97 2.47
N GLY A 139 -8.06 -11.80 3.77
CA GLY A 139 -8.80 -12.78 4.59
C GLY A 139 -7.97 -13.97 5.06
N THR A 140 -6.70 -14.09 4.65
CA THR A 140 -5.79 -15.15 5.09
C THR A 140 -4.76 -14.62 6.09
N ARG A 141 -4.15 -15.52 6.88
CA ARG A 141 -3.08 -15.14 7.83
C ARG A 141 -1.86 -14.50 7.18
N ARG A 142 -1.64 -14.74 5.88
CA ARG A 142 -0.51 -14.18 5.11
C ARG A 142 -0.84 -12.86 4.42
N GLY A 143 -2.10 -12.51 4.28
CA GLY A 143 -2.57 -11.26 3.68
C GLY A 143 -3.30 -10.37 4.68
N ALA A 144 -3.79 -9.23 4.21
CA ALA A 144 -4.60 -8.34 5.06
C ALA A 144 -5.84 -9.07 5.58
N HIS A 145 -6.06 -9.03 6.89
CA HIS A 145 -7.20 -9.70 7.51
C HIS A 145 -7.63 -9.01 8.79
N ASN A 146 -8.85 -9.30 9.22
CA ASN A 146 -9.41 -8.91 10.50
C ASN A 146 -9.63 -10.18 11.37
N CYS A 147 -10.87 -10.46 11.75
CA CYS A 147 -11.29 -11.72 12.34
C CYS A 147 -12.06 -12.57 11.32
N ASN A 148 -12.26 -13.85 11.64
CA ASN A 148 -12.96 -14.77 10.73
C ASN A 148 -14.41 -14.37 10.45
N GLU A 149 -15.06 -13.62 11.38
CA GLU A 149 -16.47 -13.21 11.24
C GLU A 149 -16.66 -12.12 10.17
N CYS A 150 -15.71 -11.16 10.05
CA CYS A 150 -15.91 -10.01 9.19
C CYS A 150 -15.04 -9.98 7.92
N ASN A 151 -14.06 -10.87 7.78
CA ASN A 151 -13.14 -10.86 6.64
C ASN A 151 -13.86 -10.81 5.29
N ILE A 152 -14.82 -11.72 5.07
CA ILE A 152 -15.54 -11.84 3.81
C ILE A 152 -16.31 -10.56 3.52
N LYS A 153 -17.13 -10.10 4.49
CA LYS A 153 -17.94 -8.88 4.36
C LYS A 153 -17.08 -7.64 4.03
N ILE A 154 -15.93 -7.49 4.71
CA ILE A 154 -15.05 -6.33 4.49
C ILE A 154 -14.35 -6.41 3.14
N LEU A 155 -13.93 -7.59 2.70
CA LEU A 155 -13.32 -7.79 1.38
C LEU A 155 -14.32 -7.52 0.25
N GLU A 156 -15.58 -7.94 0.41
CA GLU A 156 -16.65 -7.62 -0.54
C GLU A 156 -16.90 -6.11 -0.62
N ALA A 157 -16.98 -5.42 0.52
CA ALA A 157 -17.13 -3.97 0.54
C ALA A 157 -15.95 -3.24 -0.14
N ILE A 158 -14.70 -3.67 0.07
CA ILE A 158 -13.52 -3.12 -0.61
C ILE A 158 -13.61 -3.36 -2.13
N LYS A 159 -14.07 -4.54 -2.56
CA LYS A 159 -14.25 -4.87 -3.97
C LYS A 159 -15.34 -3.99 -4.62
N GLU A 160 -16.48 -3.82 -3.95
CA GLU A 160 -17.57 -2.96 -4.42
C GLU A 160 -17.14 -1.49 -4.49
N HIS A 161 -16.41 -1.00 -3.48
CA HIS A 161 -15.81 0.33 -3.49
C HIS A 161 -14.87 0.52 -4.70
N ARG A 162 -14.03 -0.47 -5.01
CA ARG A 162 -13.18 -0.46 -6.20
C ARG A 162 -13.99 -0.36 -7.48
N LEU A 163 -15.20 -0.91 -7.52
CA LEU A 163 -16.11 -0.80 -8.68
C LEU A 163 -16.91 0.50 -8.69
N GLY A 164 -16.78 1.35 -7.67
CA GLY A 164 -17.53 2.59 -7.53
C GLY A 164 -18.98 2.39 -7.08
N GLN A 165 -19.29 1.26 -6.45
CA GLN A 165 -20.66 0.85 -6.11
C GLN A 165 -21.03 1.08 -4.64
N THR A 166 -20.06 1.28 -3.75
CA THR A 166 -20.31 1.30 -2.30
C THR A 166 -19.47 2.34 -1.57
N ASP A 167 -20.09 3.01 -0.58
CA ASP A 167 -19.45 3.78 0.49
C ASP A 167 -19.00 2.79 1.59
N LEU A 168 -17.82 3.00 2.13
CA LEU A 168 -17.22 2.15 3.17
C LEU A 168 -17.66 2.54 4.59
N LYS A 169 -18.52 3.57 4.72
CA LYS A 169 -19.04 4.02 6.01
C LYS A 169 -19.95 2.98 6.68
N GLY A 170 -19.96 3.01 8.02
CA GLY A 170 -20.84 2.17 8.82
C GLY A 170 -20.40 0.70 8.90
N LEU A 171 -19.27 0.32 8.34
CA LEU A 171 -18.69 -1.01 8.53
C LEU A 171 -18.21 -1.17 9.97
N ASP A 172 -18.65 -2.25 10.63
CA ASP A 172 -18.31 -2.55 12.02
C ASP A 172 -18.19 -4.05 12.28
N CYS A 173 -17.45 -4.38 13.36
CA CYS A 173 -17.30 -5.72 13.89
C CYS A 173 -16.73 -5.67 15.31
N SER A 174 -17.02 -6.68 16.13
CA SER A 174 -16.50 -6.86 17.48
C SER A 174 -14.96 -6.81 17.60
N CYS A 175 -14.25 -7.06 16.50
CA CYS A 175 -12.78 -7.01 16.46
C CYS A 175 -12.20 -5.60 16.24
N LYS A 176 -13.00 -4.61 15.85
CA LYS A 176 -12.55 -3.26 15.54
C LYS A 176 -11.90 -2.54 16.72
N PRO A 177 -12.41 -2.63 17.96
CA PRO A 177 -11.75 -2.05 19.13
C PRO A 177 -10.34 -2.58 19.35
N ARG A 178 -10.08 -3.86 19.07
CA ARG A 178 -8.72 -4.44 19.17
C ARG A 178 -7.75 -3.79 18.16
N TRP A 179 -8.19 -3.53 16.94
CA TRP A 179 -7.40 -2.82 15.97
C TRP A 179 -7.13 -1.36 16.38
N GLU A 180 -8.12 -0.65 16.95
CA GLU A 180 -7.93 0.70 17.49
C GLU A 180 -6.84 0.74 18.57
N VAL A 181 -6.85 -0.21 19.49
CA VAL A 181 -5.80 -0.34 20.53
C VAL A 181 -4.42 -0.55 19.90
N LEU A 182 -4.31 -1.38 18.87
CA LEU A 182 -3.03 -1.63 18.18
C LEU A 182 -2.47 -0.36 17.52
N LYS A 183 -3.33 0.49 16.95
CA LYS A 183 -2.91 1.79 16.43
C LYS A 183 -2.30 2.68 17.53
N LEU A 184 -2.86 2.66 18.74
CA LEU A 184 -2.35 3.45 19.86
C LEU A 184 -0.98 2.94 20.36
N GLN A 185 -0.76 1.64 20.37
CA GLN A 185 0.49 1.03 20.84
C GLN A 185 1.69 1.36 19.93
N SER A 186 1.49 1.62 18.67
CA SER A 186 2.54 2.02 17.74
C SER A 186 3.23 3.33 18.12
N ARG A 187 2.56 4.22 18.89
CA ARG A 187 3.13 5.46 19.41
C ARG A 187 4.19 5.29 20.51
N HIS A 188 4.11 4.21 21.29
CA HIS A 188 4.99 4.03 22.46
C HIS A 188 6.38 3.48 22.13
N ARG A 189 6.57 2.87 20.95
CA ARG A 189 7.91 2.37 20.53
C ARG A 189 8.85 3.45 20.02
N ARG A 190 8.38 4.68 19.74
CA ARG A 190 9.22 5.80 19.30
C ARG A 190 10.08 6.45 20.38
N ASN A 191 9.77 6.24 21.68
CA ASN A 191 10.45 6.93 22.77
C ASN A 191 11.59 6.16 23.42
N GLY A 192 12.14 5.11 22.80
CA GLY A 192 13.19 4.39 23.50
C GLY A 192 13.90 3.23 22.81
N ALA A 193 13.97 3.16 21.48
CA ALA A 193 14.98 2.29 20.86
C ALA A 193 15.22 2.72 19.41
N GLU A 194 16.39 3.29 19.16
CA GLU A 194 16.98 3.16 17.82
C GLU A 194 17.04 1.67 17.48
N PRO A 195 16.79 1.27 16.22
CA PRO A 195 16.94 -0.12 15.85
C PRO A 195 18.40 -0.51 15.99
N HIS A 196 18.73 -1.11 17.14
CA HIS A 196 20.02 -1.72 17.34
C HIS A 196 20.24 -2.81 16.29
N GLY A 197 21.24 -2.61 15.44
CA GLY A 197 21.95 -3.68 14.80
C GLY A 197 21.64 -4.03 13.36
N TYR A 198 21.79 -3.07 12.45
CA TYR A 198 22.26 -3.46 11.13
C TYR A 198 23.78 -3.23 11.08
N ARG A 199 24.54 -4.16 11.70
CA ARG A 199 25.98 -4.22 11.47
C ARG A 199 26.21 -4.50 9.98
N ARG A 200 26.93 -3.59 9.34
CA ARG A 200 27.55 -3.77 8.03
C ARG A 200 28.36 -5.08 8.06
N GLY A 201 27.95 -6.04 7.28
CA GLY A 201 28.66 -7.28 7.11
C GLY A 201 28.43 -7.83 5.71
N PHE A 202 28.85 -7.07 4.69
CA PHE A 202 29.22 -7.59 3.39
C PHE A 202 30.36 -6.73 2.83
N ALA A 203 31.54 -6.95 3.37
CA ALA A 203 32.77 -6.73 2.65
C ALA A 203 33.46 -8.12 2.61
N ASN A 204 33.40 -8.79 1.47
CA ASN A 204 34.55 -9.38 0.83
C ASN A 204 34.11 -10.17 -0.40
N GLY A 205 34.70 -9.76 -1.47
CA GLY A 205 34.53 -10.30 -2.78
C GLY A 205 35.02 -11.74 -2.93
N ARG A 206 34.38 -12.41 -3.90
CA ARG A 206 35.13 -13.28 -4.84
C ARG A 206 34.36 -13.31 -6.15
N ARG A 207 35.06 -12.95 -7.21
CA ARG A 207 34.69 -13.21 -8.60
C ARG A 207 34.63 -14.71 -8.82
N PHE A 208 33.60 -15.17 -9.42
CA PHE A 208 33.60 -16.15 -10.51
C PHE A 208 32.39 -15.86 -11.40
#